data_b2a489af6584c7d04cfec42af681b738
#
_entry.id   b2a489af6584c7d04cfec42af681b738
#
_cell.length_a   1.000
_cell.length_b   1.000
_cell.length_c   1.000
_cell.angle_alpha   90.00
_cell.angle_beta   90.00
_cell.angle_gamma   90.00
#
_symmetry.space_group_name_H-M   'P 1'
#
loop_
_entity.id
_entity.type
_entity.pdbx_description
1 polymer ?
#
loop_
_entity_poly.entity_id
_entity_poly.type
_entity_poly.pdbx_seq_one_letter_code
_entity_poly.pdbx_strand_id
1 'polypeptide(L)' 'MSELKSLPLDEAIRLRWVLRDIRARRFIVSPLDPADVQKLTQMGYVEIRDALPALTTKGMDET' A
#
# COMPACT_ATOMS: atom_id res chain seq x y z
N MET A 1 1.76 14.20 -8.40
CA MET A 1 0.62 14.32 -7.49
C MET A 1 0.22 12.96 -6.95
N SER A 2 -0.05 12.88 -5.67
CA SER A 2 -0.45 11.63 -5.03
C SER A 2 -1.95 11.39 -5.21
N GLU A 3 -2.33 10.20 -5.68
CA GLU A 3 -3.73 9.81 -5.78
C GLU A 3 -4.36 9.65 -4.39
N LEU A 4 -3.55 9.45 -3.36
CA LEU A 4 -4.05 9.34 -1.99
C LEU A 4 -4.69 10.64 -1.51
N LYS A 5 -4.28 11.77 -2.07
CA LYS A 5 -4.84 13.07 -1.70
C LYS A 5 -6.30 13.24 -2.13
N SER A 6 -6.77 12.46 -3.10
CA SER A 6 -8.17 12.52 -3.52
C SER A 6 -9.07 11.62 -2.69
N LEU A 7 -8.53 10.86 -1.76
CA LEU A 7 -9.28 10.00 -0.86
C LEU A 7 -9.65 10.74 0.43
N PRO A 8 -10.70 10.27 1.14
CA PRO A 8 -10.96 10.77 2.49
C PRO A 8 -9.72 10.64 3.37
N LEU A 9 -9.52 11.58 4.27
CA LEU A 9 -8.31 11.64 5.09
C LEU A 9 -8.06 10.34 5.85
N ASP A 10 -9.10 9.76 6.45
CA ASP A 10 -8.97 8.52 7.22
C ASP A 10 -8.48 7.37 6.35
N GLU A 11 -9.02 7.27 5.14
CA GLU A 11 -8.61 6.22 4.21
C GLU A 11 -7.18 6.45 3.71
N ALA A 12 -6.84 7.69 3.41
CA ALA A 12 -5.50 8.03 2.96
C ALA A 12 -4.45 7.67 4.02
N ILE A 13 -4.73 7.99 5.28
CA ILE A 13 -3.84 7.66 6.38
C ILE A 13 -3.70 6.14 6.53
N ARG A 14 -4.81 5.42 6.49
CA ARG A 14 -4.79 3.95 6.59
C ARG A 14 -3.96 3.31 5.48
N LEU A 15 -4.17 3.77 4.25
CA LEU A 15 -3.44 3.21 3.10
C LEU A 15 -1.95 3.53 3.16
N ARG A 16 -1.58 4.71 3.67
CA ARG A 16 -0.17 5.03 3.89
C ARG A 16 0.48 4.11 4.91
N TRP A 17 -0.25 3.76 5.97
CA TRP A 17 0.25 2.79 6.94
C TRP A 17 0.46 1.42 6.32
N VAL A 18 -0.48 1.00 5.44
CA VAL A 18 -0.33 -0.26 4.71
C VAL A 18 0.92 -0.22 3.83
N LEU A 19 1.17 0.87 3.13
CA LEU A 19 2.36 1.02 2.31
C LEU A 19 3.65 0.92 3.15
N ARG A 20 3.68 1.54 4.32
CA ARG A 20 4.82 1.45 5.22
C ARG A 20 5.03 0.03 5.73
N ASP A 21 3.95 -0.68 6.04
CA ASP A 21 4.03 -2.06 6.47
C ASP A 21 4.58 -2.95 5.37
N ILE A 22 4.16 -2.74 4.13
CA ILE A 22 4.68 -3.49 2.99
C ILE A 22 6.18 -3.20 2.81
N ARG A 23 6.57 -1.93 2.90
CA ARG A 23 7.98 -1.55 2.79
C ARG A 23 8.84 -2.20 3.85
N ALA A 24 8.33 -2.27 5.07
CA ALA A 24 9.03 -2.86 6.20
C ALA A 24 8.84 -4.38 6.30
N ARG A 25 8.02 -4.96 5.43
CA ARG A 25 7.69 -6.39 5.41
C ARG A 25 7.06 -6.87 6.72
N ARG A 26 6.25 -6.02 7.34
CA ARG A 26 5.59 -6.36 8.60
C ARG A 26 4.38 -7.25 8.42
N PHE A 27 3.95 -7.47 7.18
CA PHE A 27 2.77 -8.29 6.89
C PHE A 27 2.95 -9.77 7.22
N ILE A 28 4.17 -10.20 7.55
CA ILE A 28 4.43 -11.57 7.99
C ILE A 28 3.87 -11.79 9.39
N VAL A 29 4.00 -10.78 10.26
CA VAL A 29 3.51 -10.86 11.65
C VAL A 29 2.07 -10.39 11.77
N SER A 30 1.72 -9.33 11.04
CA SER A 30 0.38 -8.74 11.05
C SER A 30 -0.17 -8.76 9.63
N PRO A 31 -1.03 -9.74 9.30
CA PRO A 31 -1.58 -9.84 7.94
C PRO A 31 -2.27 -8.56 7.51
N LEU A 32 -2.02 -8.15 6.27
CA LEU A 32 -2.65 -6.97 5.69
C LEU A 32 -4.08 -7.30 5.27
N ASP A 33 -4.95 -6.27 5.30
CA ASP A 33 -6.29 -6.39 4.77
C ASP A 33 -6.22 -6.58 3.25
N PRO A 34 -6.75 -7.68 2.71
CA PRO A 34 -6.70 -7.92 1.26
C PRO A 34 -7.37 -6.82 0.45
N ALA A 35 -8.42 -6.20 0.97
CA ALA A 35 -9.10 -5.12 0.27
C ALA A 35 -8.21 -3.90 0.14
N ASP A 36 -7.43 -3.56 1.17
CA ASP A 36 -6.51 -2.44 1.12
C ASP A 36 -5.37 -2.71 0.13
N VAL A 37 -4.82 -3.92 0.15
CA VAL A 37 -3.76 -4.32 -0.78
C VAL A 37 -4.28 -4.27 -2.21
N GLN A 38 -5.48 -4.78 -2.46
CA GLN A 38 -6.08 -4.76 -3.78
C GLN A 38 -6.28 -3.33 -4.28
N LYS A 39 -6.77 -2.45 -3.43
CA LYS A 39 -6.98 -1.06 -3.79
C LYS A 39 -5.65 -0.38 -4.15
N LEU A 40 -4.62 -0.58 -3.35
CA LEU A 40 -3.30 -0.01 -3.63
C LEU A 40 -2.69 -0.58 -4.91
N THR A 41 -2.95 -1.85 -5.19
CA THR A 41 -2.51 -2.47 -6.45
C THR A 41 -3.20 -1.81 -7.63
N GLN A 42 -4.51 -1.56 -7.54
CA GLN A 42 -5.26 -0.89 -8.59
C GLN A 42 -4.78 0.54 -8.81
N MET A 43 -4.34 1.21 -7.75
CA MET A 43 -3.82 2.57 -7.83
C MET A 43 -2.37 2.63 -8.34
N GLY A 44 -1.72 1.47 -8.49
CA GLY A 44 -0.36 1.42 -8.99
C GLY A 44 0.73 1.59 -7.94
N TYR A 45 0.37 1.59 -6.67
CA TYR A 45 1.35 1.73 -5.57
C TYR A 45 1.97 0.41 -5.15
N VAL A 46 1.27 -0.69 -5.40
CA VAL A 46 1.67 -2.03 -4.96
C VAL A 46 1.60 -2.99 -6.14
N GLU A 47 2.53 -3.92 -6.20
CA GLU A 47 2.50 -5.03 -7.14
C GLU A 47 2.67 -6.32 -6.38
N ILE A 48 2.27 -7.43 -6.99
CA ILE A 48 2.45 -8.75 -6.39
C ILE A 48 3.67 -9.40 -7.03
N ARG A 49 4.66 -9.73 -6.21
CA ARG A 49 5.87 -10.45 -6.62
C ARG A 49 6.01 -11.70 -5.78
N ASP A 50 6.18 -12.84 -6.44
CA ASP A 50 6.34 -14.13 -5.75
C ASP A 50 5.24 -14.37 -4.74
N ALA A 51 3.99 -14.00 -5.11
CA ALA A 51 2.79 -14.11 -4.28
C ALA A 51 2.80 -13.20 -3.05
N LEU A 52 3.72 -12.22 -2.98
CA LEU A 52 3.81 -11.27 -1.87
C LEU A 52 3.65 -9.84 -2.40
N PRO A 53 3.04 -8.96 -1.60
CA PRO A 53 2.94 -7.55 -1.99
C PRO A 53 4.30 -6.86 -1.94
N ALA A 54 4.55 -5.99 -2.90
CA ALA A 54 5.77 -5.19 -2.96
C ALA A 54 5.42 -3.79 -3.45
N LEU A 55 6.17 -2.78 -3.00
CA LEU A 55 5.96 -1.42 -3.46
C LEU A 55 6.50 -1.23 -4.87
N THR A 56 5.73 -0.51 -5.70
CA THR A 56 6.23 -0.01 -6.97
C THR A 56 7.05 1.26 -6.70
N THR A 57 7.70 1.79 -7.75
CA THR A 57 8.39 3.08 -7.63
C THR A 57 7.44 4.16 -7.13
N LYS A 58 6.21 4.16 -7.65
CA LYS A 58 5.19 5.11 -7.23
C LYS A 58 4.82 4.92 -5.75
N GLY A 59 4.73 3.66 -5.30
CA GLY A 59 4.47 3.38 -3.90
C GLY A 59 5.59 3.83 -2.98
N MET A 60 6.83 3.67 -3.41
CA MET A 60 7.98 4.13 -2.63
C MET A 60 8.02 5.65 -2.49
N ASP A 61 7.57 6.36 -3.52
CA ASP A 61 7.51 7.82 -3.46
C ASP A 61 6.49 8.33 -2.43
N GLU A 62 5.52 7.49 -2.06
CA GLU A 62 4.50 7.84 -1.07
C GLU A 62 4.93 7.52 0.37
N THR A 63 6.00 6.81 0.55
CA THR A 63 6.51 6.48 1.90
C THR A 63 7.79 7.29 2.26
#